data_78fd502174d0c2a51b61777a66b56cee
#
_entry.id   78fd502174d0c2a51b61777a66b56cee
#
_cell.length_a   1.000
_cell.length_b   1.000
_cell.length_c   1.000
_cell.angle_alpha   90.00
_cell.angle_beta   90.00
_cell.angle_gamma   90.00
#
_symmetry.space_group_name_H-M   'P 1'
#
loop_
_entity.id
_entity.type
_entity.pdbx_description
1 polymer ?
#
loop_
_entity_poly.entity_id
_entity_poly.type
_entity_poly.pdbx_seq_one_letter_code
_entity_poly.pdbx_strand_id
1 'polypeptide(L)'
;VILVVDHYVPTFDKDAGSKTTYQYLKMFLKKGYVVKFLGDNFLHEEPYSTTLQQMGIEILYGDHWATGLWDWLKLNKDEIDVAYLNRPHIATKYVDFIKENTNIKVIYYGHDLHFLRLGREYELTGDINIKREADYWRAIELSMMRKAAISYYPSYVEINAIHAIDPEIKAKAITAYVYDHFLTNIQEDFAKREGLLFVGGFAHPPNADAVLWFAKEIFPYIREQLPDIKFYVVGSKVTDEIKALEQPGNGIIIKGFVSEEELANLYASCKVVVVPLRYGAGVKGKVVEAIYNAHRSLPPAPVPKAYRR
;
A
#
# COMPACT_ATOMS: atom_id res chain seq x y z
N VAL A 1 8.74 12.92 21.60
CA VAL A 1 8.01 11.63 21.42
C VAL A 1 7.13 11.70 20.18
N ILE A 2 7.09 10.64 19.40
CA ILE A 2 6.15 10.47 18.27
C ILE A 2 5.13 9.40 18.63
N LEU A 3 3.84 9.76 18.58
CA LEU A 3 2.73 8.81 18.63
C LEU A 3 2.34 8.44 17.21
N VAL A 4 2.54 7.21 16.83
CA VAL A 4 2.12 6.67 15.52
C VAL A 4 0.81 5.93 15.68
N VAL A 5 -0.19 6.27 14.86
CA VAL A 5 -1.50 5.62 14.87
C VAL A 5 -1.76 5.02 13.49
N ASP A 6 -2.05 3.72 13.44
CA ASP A 6 -2.51 3.01 12.23
C ASP A 6 -3.65 2.07 12.61
N HIS A 7 -4.23 1.38 11.67
CA HIS A 7 -5.42 0.61 11.98
C HIS A 7 -5.14 -0.71 12.73
N TYR A 8 -3.95 -1.28 12.60
CA TYR A 8 -3.43 -2.41 13.38
C TYR A 8 -1.90 -2.36 13.48
N VAL A 9 -1.32 -3.19 14.31
CA VAL A 9 0.13 -3.39 14.36
C VAL A 9 0.63 -3.87 12.99
N PRO A 10 1.65 -3.23 12.37
CA PRO A 10 2.01 -3.50 11.00
C PRO A 10 2.52 -4.94 10.80
N THR A 11 1.79 -5.71 10.02
CA THR A 11 2.16 -7.06 9.56
C THR A 11 3.08 -6.94 8.35
N PHE A 12 4.33 -6.51 8.59
CA PHE A 12 5.27 -5.97 7.61
C PHE A 12 5.72 -6.94 6.50
N ASP A 13 5.44 -8.22 6.64
CA ASP A 13 5.68 -9.29 5.66
C ASP A 13 4.42 -9.64 4.84
N LYS A 14 3.23 -9.11 5.20
CA LYS A 14 1.96 -9.51 4.59
C LYS A 14 1.40 -8.49 3.59
N ASP A 15 1.64 -7.20 3.80
CA ASP A 15 1.12 -6.16 2.92
C ASP A 15 2.05 -4.94 2.80
N ALA A 16 1.93 -4.24 1.68
CA ALA A 16 2.79 -3.11 1.34
C ALA A 16 2.61 -1.90 2.27
N GLY A 17 1.39 -1.65 2.77
CA GLY A 17 1.12 -0.57 3.71
C GLY A 17 1.78 -0.81 5.06
N SER A 18 1.64 -2.01 5.60
CA SER A 18 2.32 -2.44 6.83
C SER A 18 3.83 -2.39 6.68
N LYS A 19 4.39 -2.84 5.54
CA LYS A 19 5.83 -2.74 5.24
C LYS A 19 6.29 -1.28 5.25
N THR A 20 5.54 -0.38 4.65
CA THR A 20 5.85 1.06 4.66
C THR A 20 5.82 1.64 6.07
N THR A 21 4.76 1.39 6.85
CA THR A 21 4.66 1.83 8.25
C THR A 21 5.85 1.33 9.07
N TYR A 22 6.20 0.04 8.96
CA TYR A 22 7.35 -0.55 9.63
C TYR A 22 8.67 0.14 9.27
N GLN A 23 8.91 0.47 8.00
CA GLN A 23 10.11 1.19 7.57
C GLN A 23 10.18 2.61 8.16
N TYR A 24 9.06 3.31 8.26
CA TYR A 24 9.01 4.61 8.92
C TYR A 24 9.25 4.51 10.43
N LEU A 25 8.74 3.49 11.11
CA LEU A 25 9.04 3.22 12.51
C LEU A 25 10.55 3.04 12.73
N LYS A 26 11.21 2.22 11.90
CA LYS A 26 12.67 2.06 11.90
C LYS A 26 13.40 3.38 11.70
N MET A 27 12.94 4.20 10.75
CA MET A 27 13.52 5.51 10.48
C MET A 27 13.39 6.44 11.70
N PHE A 28 12.25 6.49 12.37
CA PHE A 28 12.05 7.31 13.57
C PHE A 28 13.00 6.90 14.68
N LEU A 29 13.14 5.61 14.96
CA LEU A 29 14.10 5.10 15.94
C LEU A 29 15.54 5.46 15.57
N LYS A 30 15.92 5.28 14.28
CA LYS A 30 17.27 5.63 13.78
C LYS A 30 17.57 7.12 13.92
N LYS A 31 16.55 7.96 13.89
CA LYS A 31 16.65 9.41 14.13
C LYS A 31 16.68 9.80 15.61
N GLY A 32 16.59 8.84 16.52
CA GLY A 32 16.63 9.04 17.96
C GLY A 32 15.29 9.45 18.59
N TYR A 33 14.19 9.28 17.88
CA TYR A 33 12.87 9.55 18.44
C TYR A 33 12.41 8.41 19.35
N VAL A 34 11.74 8.77 20.44
CA VAL A 34 10.95 7.83 21.23
C VAL A 34 9.63 7.62 20.51
N VAL A 35 9.29 6.37 20.23
CA VAL A 35 8.12 6.00 19.42
C VAL A 35 7.12 5.24 20.28
N LYS A 36 5.88 5.71 20.31
CA LYS A 36 4.72 4.99 20.81
C LYS A 36 3.86 4.63 19.61
N PHE A 37 3.38 3.39 19.55
CA PHE A 37 2.55 2.91 18.44
C PHE A 37 1.18 2.45 18.96
N LEU A 38 0.13 2.90 18.32
CA LEU A 38 -1.26 2.53 18.57
C LEU A 38 -1.87 1.90 17.32
N GLY A 39 -2.26 0.63 17.40
CA GLY A 39 -3.22 0.04 16.48
C GLY A 39 -4.64 0.41 16.91
N ASP A 40 -5.47 0.96 16.02
CA ASP A 40 -6.85 1.38 16.32
C ASP A 40 -7.77 0.22 16.74
N ASN A 41 -7.35 -1.03 16.47
CA ASN A 41 -7.99 -2.24 16.96
C ASN A 41 -7.60 -2.62 18.39
N PHE A 42 -6.62 -1.94 18.99
CA PHE A 42 -6.08 -2.17 20.34
C PHE A 42 -5.60 -3.60 20.62
N LEU A 43 -5.26 -4.35 19.56
CA LEU A 43 -4.82 -5.73 19.71
C LEU A 43 -3.29 -5.83 19.78
N HIS A 44 -2.84 -6.81 20.57
CA HIS A 44 -1.47 -7.31 20.54
C HIS A 44 -1.39 -8.44 19.52
N GLU A 45 -0.55 -8.31 18.52
CA GLU A 45 -0.51 -9.21 17.37
C GLU A 45 0.87 -9.83 17.19
N GLU A 46 0.97 -11.12 17.48
CA GLU A 46 2.22 -11.87 17.36
C GLU A 46 2.50 -12.30 15.91
N PRO A 47 3.78 -12.31 15.50
CA PRO A 47 4.99 -11.91 16.24
C PRO A 47 5.32 -10.41 16.13
N TYR A 48 4.46 -9.62 15.52
CA TYR A 48 4.72 -8.24 15.10
C TYR A 48 4.84 -7.28 16.27
N SER A 49 3.94 -7.37 17.24
CA SER A 49 4.00 -6.54 18.46
C SER A 49 5.29 -6.78 19.25
N THR A 50 5.63 -8.04 19.48
CA THR A 50 6.87 -8.39 20.16
C THR A 50 8.10 -7.91 19.40
N THR A 51 8.11 -8.02 18.07
CA THR A 51 9.21 -7.51 17.24
C THR A 51 9.38 -5.99 17.41
N LEU A 52 8.30 -5.22 17.37
CA LEU A 52 8.36 -3.77 17.56
C LEU A 52 8.79 -3.38 18.98
N GLN A 53 8.31 -4.08 19.99
CA GLN A 53 8.72 -3.87 21.39
C GLN A 53 10.21 -4.15 21.60
N GLN A 54 10.76 -5.20 21.00
CA GLN A 54 12.20 -5.51 21.03
C GLN A 54 13.04 -4.45 20.33
N MET A 55 12.47 -3.72 19.37
CA MET A 55 13.12 -2.56 18.74
C MET A 55 13.08 -1.29 19.60
N GLY A 56 12.37 -1.29 20.73
CA GLY A 56 12.22 -0.14 21.63
C GLY A 56 10.98 0.71 21.35
N ILE A 57 9.99 0.19 20.66
CA ILE A 57 8.70 0.85 20.42
C ILE A 57 7.72 0.44 21.51
N GLU A 58 7.10 1.41 22.17
CA GLU A 58 6.00 1.15 23.11
C GLU A 58 4.70 0.92 22.33
N ILE A 59 4.12 -0.27 22.45
CA ILE A 59 2.84 -0.62 21.83
C ILE A 59 1.70 -0.37 22.82
N LEU A 60 0.74 0.46 22.44
CA LEU A 60 -0.45 0.77 23.24
C LEU A 60 -1.57 -0.19 22.85
N TYR A 61 -1.87 -1.20 23.69
CA TYR A 61 -2.85 -2.25 23.37
C TYR A 61 -3.65 -2.69 24.61
N GLY A 62 -4.78 -3.35 24.35
CA GLY A 62 -5.67 -3.89 25.37
C GLY A 62 -6.79 -2.92 25.77
N ASP A 63 -7.77 -3.44 26.52
CA ASP A 63 -8.99 -2.73 26.93
C ASP A 63 -8.72 -1.44 27.71
N HIS A 64 -7.64 -1.41 28.46
CA HIS A 64 -7.19 -0.22 29.19
C HIS A 64 -6.96 0.97 28.24
N TRP A 65 -6.33 0.72 27.11
CA TRP A 65 -6.07 1.76 26.11
C TRP A 65 -7.33 2.10 25.31
N ALA A 66 -8.17 1.11 25.00
CA ALA A 66 -9.43 1.36 24.27
C ALA A 66 -10.37 2.31 25.03
N THR A 67 -10.34 2.28 26.35
CA THR A 67 -11.20 3.11 27.22
C THR A 67 -10.50 4.38 27.71
N GLY A 68 -9.20 4.33 28.00
CA GLY A 68 -8.44 5.40 28.68
C GLY A 68 -7.63 6.29 27.76
N LEU A 69 -7.57 6.03 26.46
CA LEU A 69 -6.68 6.72 25.52
C LEU A 69 -6.85 8.24 25.51
N TRP A 70 -8.08 8.71 25.51
CA TRP A 70 -8.37 10.16 25.41
C TRP A 70 -7.92 10.94 26.64
N ASP A 71 -8.11 10.37 27.82
CA ASP A 71 -7.63 10.99 29.07
C ASP A 71 -6.10 10.92 29.16
N TRP A 72 -5.51 9.82 28.73
CA TRP A 72 -4.07 9.69 28.64
C TRP A 72 -3.45 10.71 27.69
N LEU A 73 -4.05 10.96 26.51
CA LEU A 73 -3.60 11.97 25.56
C LEU A 73 -3.62 13.37 26.17
N LYS A 74 -4.67 13.71 26.94
CA LYS A 74 -4.74 15.00 27.65
C LYS A 74 -3.65 15.14 28.70
N LEU A 75 -3.38 14.08 29.47
CA LEU A 75 -2.38 14.08 30.54
C LEU A 75 -0.95 14.14 29.99
N ASN A 76 -0.69 13.55 28.84
CA ASN A 76 0.65 13.44 28.25
C ASN A 76 0.86 14.39 27.05
N LYS A 77 -0.01 15.37 26.85
CA LYS A 77 0.04 16.27 25.69
C LYS A 77 1.34 17.07 25.55
N ASP A 78 2.01 17.33 26.65
CA ASP A 78 3.26 18.12 26.69
C ASP A 78 4.50 17.22 26.45
N GLU A 79 4.35 15.90 26.50
CA GLU A 79 5.41 14.93 26.21
C GLU A 79 5.40 14.44 24.77
N ILE A 80 4.27 14.56 24.07
CA ILE A 80 4.11 14.10 22.70
C ILE A 80 4.26 15.29 21.75
N ASP A 81 5.32 15.29 20.94
CA ASP A 81 5.59 16.36 19.99
C ASP A 81 4.73 16.22 18.71
N VAL A 82 4.53 14.97 18.27
CA VAL A 82 3.91 14.66 16.98
C VAL A 82 2.97 13.45 17.10
N ALA A 83 1.79 13.58 16.54
CA ALA A 83 0.91 12.47 16.19
C ALA A 83 1.03 12.18 14.68
N TYR A 84 1.58 11.03 14.32
CA TYR A 84 1.71 10.56 12.96
C TYR A 84 0.54 9.61 12.65
N LEU A 85 -0.49 10.16 11.99
CA LEU A 85 -1.75 9.49 11.73
C LEU A 85 -1.76 8.89 10.34
N ASN A 86 -1.98 7.59 10.25
CA ASN A 86 -2.06 6.87 9.00
C ASN A 86 -3.52 6.67 8.57
N ARG A 87 -3.74 6.61 7.27
CA ARG A 87 -5.00 6.26 6.61
C ARG A 87 -6.18 7.18 6.97
N PRO A 88 -7.01 7.60 6.00
CA PRO A 88 -8.05 8.59 6.27
C PRO A 88 -9.11 8.10 7.26
N HIS A 89 -9.54 6.84 7.17
CA HIS A 89 -10.56 6.25 8.03
C HIS A 89 -10.10 6.08 9.50
N ILE A 90 -8.79 6.06 9.75
CA ILE A 90 -8.22 6.06 11.09
C ILE A 90 -7.96 7.49 11.54
N ALA A 91 -7.23 8.26 10.74
CA ALA A 91 -6.82 9.62 11.10
C ALA A 91 -8.00 10.52 11.50
N THR A 92 -9.14 10.38 10.84
CA THR A 92 -10.37 11.15 11.15
C THR A 92 -10.93 10.89 12.55
N LYS A 93 -10.66 9.74 13.15
CA LYS A 93 -11.10 9.44 14.52
C LYS A 93 -10.33 10.24 15.57
N TYR A 94 -9.07 10.59 15.27
CA TYR A 94 -8.13 11.16 16.22
C TYR A 94 -7.88 12.65 16.05
N VAL A 95 -7.92 13.15 14.83
CA VAL A 95 -7.45 14.49 14.49
C VAL A 95 -8.18 15.61 15.24
N ASP A 96 -9.51 15.52 15.34
CA ASP A 96 -10.29 16.59 15.98
C ASP A 96 -10.02 16.63 17.47
N PHE A 97 -10.03 15.47 18.14
CA PHE A 97 -9.70 15.39 19.55
C PHE A 97 -8.28 15.94 19.86
N ILE A 98 -7.27 15.54 19.07
CA ILE A 98 -5.89 16.00 19.26
C ILE A 98 -5.81 17.51 19.09
N LYS A 99 -6.43 18.09 18.08
CA LYS A 99 -6.41 19.53 17.82
C LYS A 99 -7.15 20.36 18.84
N GLU A 100 -8.27 19.85 19.36
CA GLU A 100 -9.11 20.57 20.32
C GLU A 100 -8.57 20.51 21.75
N ASN A 101 -7.87 19.44 22.10
CA ASN A 101 -7.47 19.18 23.49
C ASN A 101 -5.96 19.23 23.75
N THR A 102 -5.15 19.37 22.69
CA THR A 102 -3.69 19.32 22.82
C THR A 102 -3.00 20.30 21.86
N ASN A 103 -1.67 20.49 22.07
CA ASN A 103 -0.80 21.23 21.16
C ASN A 103 0.03 20.29 20.23
N ILE A 104 -0.27 19.00 20.22
CA ILE A 104 0.43 17.98 19.44
C ILE A 104 0.31 18.29 17.95
N LYS A 105 1.41 18.29 17.24
CA LYS A 105 1.42 18.50 15.78
C LYS A 105 0.94 17.24 15.07
N VAL A 106 -0.10 17.37 14.25
CA VAL A 106 -0.61 16.25 13.46
C VAL A 106 0.13 16.20 12.11
N ILE A 107 0.79 15.09 11.85
CA ILE A 107 1.29 14.70 10.53
C ILE A 107 0.36 13.60 10.01
N TYR A 108 -0.12 13.76 8.78
CA TYR A 108 -0.98 12.77 8.15
C TYR A 108 -0.26 12.03 7.02
N TYR A 109 -0.39 10.71 6.98
CA TYR A 109 0.11 9.87 5.89
C TYR A 109 -1.02 9.07 5.27
N GLY A 110 -1.35 9.40 4.02
CA GLY A 110 -2.53 8.88 3.33
C GLY A 110 -2.38 7.48 2.75
N HIS A 111 -1.16 6.96 2.56
CA HIS A 111 -0.81 5.73 1.84
C HIS A 111 -1.17 5.76 0.35
N ASP A 112 -2.43 5.99 0.02
CA ASP A 112 -2.95 6.28 -1.31
C ASP A 112 -4.10 7.28 -1.22
N LEU A 113 -4.39 7.96 -2.32
CA LEU A 113 -5.47 8.93 -2.39
C LEU A 113 -6.75 8.21 -2.84
N HIS A 114 -7.63 7.92 -1.87
CA HIS A 114 -8.84 7.10 -2.09
C HIS A 114 -9.75 7.67 -3.16
N PHE A 115 -10.06 8.99 -3.08
CA PHE A 115 -10.93 9.59 -4.08
C PHE A 115 -10.35 9.57 -5.49
N LEU A 116 -9.01 9.64 -5.63
CA LEU A 116 -8.36 9.56 -6.94
C LEU A 116 -8.43 8.13 -7.51
N ARG A 117 -8.23 7.13 -6.66
CA ARG A 117 -8.34 5.72 -7.04
C ARG A 117 -9.76 5.37 -7.48
N LEU A 118 -10.75 5.73 -6.67
CA LEU A 118 -12.17 5.49 -6.95
C LEU A 118 -12.67 6.31 -8.15
N GLY A 119 -12.19 7.54 -8.32
CA GLY A 119 -12.48 8.35 -9.50
C GLY A 119 -12.03 7.69 -10.80
N ARG A 120 -10.81 7.12 -10.81
CA ARG A 120 -10.29 6.36 -11.96
C ARG A 120 -11.05 5.06 -12.20
N GLU A 121 -11.49 4.41 -11.13
CA GLU A 121 -12.34 3.22 -11.23
C GLU A 121 -13.70 3.57 -11.83
N TYR A 122 -14.30 4.68 -11.41
CA TYR A 122 -15.52 5.20 -12.02
C TYR A 122 -15.35 5.53 -13.51
N GLU A 123 -14.24 6.19 -13.90
CA GLU A 123 -13.93 6.46 -15.32
C GLU A 123 -13.87 5.18 -16.16
N LEU A 124 -13.47 4.07 -15.56
CA LEU A 124 -13.37 2.77 -16.23
C LEU A 124 -14.71 2.01 -16.29
N THR A 125 -15.48 2.04 -15.21
CA THR A 125 -16.67 1.19 -15.02
C THR A 125 -17.98 1.91 -15.32
N GLY A 126 -18.03 3.23 -15.15
CA GLY A 126 -19.25 4.03 -15.18
C GLY A 126 -20.19 3.80 -13.99
N ASP A 127 -19.77 3.07 -12.95
CA ASP A 127 -20.62 2.76 -11.79
C ASP A 127 -20.82 3.99 -10.91
N ILE A 128 -22.08 4.44 -10.83
CA ILE A 128 -22.49 5.61 -10.05
C ILE A 128 -22.27 5.45 -8.54
N ASN A 129 -22.23 4.23 -8.03
CA ASN A 129 -21.98 3.98 -6.62
C ASN A 129 -20.50 4.23 -6.30
N ILE A 130 -19.60 3.83 -7.19
CA ILE A 130 -18.17 4.14 -7.08
C ILE A 130 -17.94 5.65 -7.11
N LYS A 131 -18.68 6.38 -7.97
CA LYS A 131 -18.60 7.84 -7.98
C LYS A 131 -19.02 8.47 -6.65
N ARG A 132 -20.13 8.00 -6.06
CA ARG A 132 -20.59 8.49 -4.75
C ARG A 132 -19.58 8.21 -3.65
N GLU A 133 -18.95 7.04 -3.69
CA GLU A 133 -17.90 6.69 -2.75
C GLU A 133 -16.66 7.57 -2.96
N ALA A 134 -16.25 7.86 -4.20
CA ALA A 134 -15.17 8.79 -4.51
C ALA A 134 -15.44 10.19 -3.97
N ASP A 135 -16.66 10.71 -4.15
CA ASP A 135 -17.08 12.03 -3.66
C ASP A 135 -17.09 12.07 -2.11
N TYR A 136 -17.53 11.01 -1.45
CA TYR A 136 -17.46 10.85 0.00
C TYR A 136 -16.01 10.89 0.52
N TRP A 137 -15.11 10.07 -0.04
CA TRP A 137 -13.70 10.06 0.36
C TRP A 137 -13.00 11.37 0.05
N ARG A 138 -13.36 12.04 -1.04
CA ARG A 138 -12.83 13.37 -1.36
C ARG A 138 -13.09 14.38 -0.24
N ALA A 139 -14.31 14.41 0.28
CA ALA A 139 -14.67 15.31 1.37
C ALA A 139 -13.86 14.99 2.64
N ILE A 140 -13.76 13.71 3.00
CA ILE A 140 -13.03 13.25 4.18
C ILE A 140 -11.53 13.55 4.06
N GLU A 141 -10.89 13.14 2.97
CA GLU A 141 -9.45 13.29 2.80
C GLU A 141 -9.04 14.76 2.76
N LEU A 142 -9.76 15.61 2.05
CA LEU A 142 -9.48 17.05 2.03
C LEU A 142 -9.68 17.70 3.41
N SER A 143 -10.74 17.33 4.13
CA SER A 143 -10.96 17.81 5.50
C SER A 143 -9.80 17.40 6.42
N MET A 144 -9.36 16.14 6.34
CA MET A 144 -8.23 15.64 7.13
C MET A 144 -6.93 16.41 6.81
N MET A 145 -6.63 16.62 5.53
CA MET A 145 -5.43 17.33 5.10
C MET A 145 -5.39 18.79 5.55
N ARG A 146 -6.55 19.49 5.55
CA ARG A 146 -6.64 20.86 6.07
C ARG A 146 -6.42 20.95 7.57
N LYS A 147 -6.73 19.90 8.32
CA LYS A 147 -6.54 19.81 9.77
C LYS A 147 -5.09 19.47 10.14
N ALA A 148 -4.38 18.74 9.31
CA ALA A 148 -2.99 18.33 9.52
C ALA A 148 -2.01 19.51 9.38
N ALA A 149 -0.93 19.50 10.14
CA ALA A 149 0.17 20.45 9.96
C ALA A 149 0.89 20.23 8.63
N ILE A 150 0.97 18.98 8.19
CA ILE A 150 1.45 18.57 6.89
C ILE A 150 0.88 17.18 6.55
N SER A 151 0.63 16.93 5.27
CA SER A 151 0.20 15.64 4.75
C SER A 151 1.25 15.05 3.82
N TYR A 152 1.45 13.74 3.91
CA TYR A 152 2.38 13.01 3.06
C TYR A 152 1.66 11.95 2.24
N TYR A 153 2.06 11.84 0.97
CA TYR A 153 1.62 10.82 0.05
C TYR A 153 2.81 10.26 -0.73
N PRO A 154 2.72 9.03 -1.27
CA PRO A 154 3.88 8.37 -1.86
C PRO A 154 4.29 8.90 -3.25
N SER A 155 3.47 9.74 -3.91
CA SER A 155 3.79 10.21 -5.26
C SER A 155 3.43 11.67 -5.53
N TYR A 156 4.16 12.30 -6.46
CA TYR A 156 3.82 13.63 -6.97
C TYR A 156 2.49 13.67 -7.74
N VAL A 157 2.03 12.54 -8.29
CA VAL A 157 0.73 12.46 -8.96
C VAL A 157 -0.39 12.79 -7.98
N GLU A 158 -0.31 12.29 -6.76
CA GLU A 158 -1.26 12.55 -5.68
C GLU A 158 -1.16 13.99 -5.19
N ILE A 159 0.07 14.48 -5.00
CA ILE A 159 0.29 15.87 -4.59
C ILE A 159 -0.29 16.85 -5.61
N ASN A 160 -0.06 16.62 -6.90
CA ASN A 160 -0.62 17.46 -7.96
C ASN A 160 -2.15 17.40 -7.99
N ALA A 161 -2.75 16.23 -7.75
CA ALA A 161 -4.20 16.09 -7.67
C ALA A 161 -4.80 16.85 -6.47
N ILE A 162 -4.11 16.83 -5.32
CA ILE A 162 -4.51 17.59 -4.12
C ILE A 162 -4.42 19.10 -4.41
N HIS A 163 -3.28 19.57 -4.91
CA HIS A 163 -3.05 21.00 -5.15
C HIS A 163 -3.91 21.55 -6.29
N ALA A 164 -4.34 20.72 -7.25
CA ALA A 164 -5.32 21.13 -8.26
C ALA A 164 -6.71 21.43 -7.68
N ILE A 165 -7.03 20.85 -6.51
CA ILE A 165 -8.30 21.08 -5.81
C ILE A 165 -8.15 22.21 -4.78
N ASP A 166 -7.06 22.18 -4.01
CA ASP A 166 -6.81 23.12 -2.93
C ASP A 166 -5.28 23.35 -2.78
N PRO A 167 -4.74 24.44 -3.36
CA PRO A 167 -3.30 24.73 -3.32
C PRO A 167 -2.79 25.11 -1.93
N GLU A 168 -3.67 25.47 -0.97
CA GLU A 168 -3.28 25.85 0.38
C GLU A 168 -2.98 24.63 1.28
N ILE A 169 -3.38 23.43 0.85
CA ILE A 169 -3.08 22.20 1.60
C ILE A 169 -1.57 21.94 1.57
N LYS A 170 -0.99 21.84 2.76
CA LYS A 170 0.43 21.50 2.92
C LYS A 170 0.62 20.00 2.69
N ALA A 171 0.87 19.63 1.45
CA ALA A 171 1.11 18.25 1.06
C ALA A 171 2.48 18.07 0.39
N LYS A 172 3.16 16.96 0.68
CA LYS A 172 4.46 16.62 0.08
C LYS A 172 4.55 15.15 -0.27
N ALA A 173 5.27 14.85 -1.35
CA ALA A 173 5.61 13.47 -1.69
C ALA A 173 6.76 12.97 -0.81
N ILE A 174 6.62 11.73 -0.30
CA ILE A 174 7.69 11.02 0.40
C ILE A 174 7.80 9.59 -0.13
N THR A 175 9.00 9.00 0.00
CA THR A 175 9.25 7.64 -0.48
C THR A 175 8.41 6.62 0.31
N ALA A 176 7.64 5.80 -0.41
CA ALA A 176 6.83 4.73 0.19
C ALA A 176 7.63 3.45 0.46
N TYR A 177 8.66 3.20 -0.34
CA TYR A 177 9.43 1.96 -0.31
C TYR A 177 10.90 2.27 -0.06
N VAL A 178 11.42 1.70 1.02
CA VAL A 178 12.83 1.83 1.42
C VAL A 178 13.38 0.42 1.59
N TYR A 179 14.55 0.16 1.01
CA TYR A 179 15.27 -1.10 1.16
C TYR A 179 16.56 -0.83 1.92
N ASP A 180 16.84 -1.66 2.92
CA ASP A 180 18.04 -1.51 3.75
C ASP A 180 19.33 -1.86 2.98
N HIS A 181 19.23 -2.73 1.98
CA HIS A 181 20.34 -3.20 1.17
C HIS A 181 19.96 -3.21 -0.31
N PHE A 182 20.95 -2.99 -1.17
CA PHE A 182 20.80 -3.21 -2.61
C PHE A 182 21.39 -4.59 -2.96
N LEU A 183 20.72 -5.30 -3.86
CA LEU A 183 21.25 -6.55 -4.39
C LEU A 183 22.45 -6.23 -5.31
N THR A 184 23.66 -6.61 -4.90
CA THR A 184 24.90 -6.31 -5.65
C THR A 184 25.30 -7.42 -6.62
N ASN A 185 24.82 -8.65 -6.41
CA ASN A 185 25.16 -9.82 -7.23
C ASN A 185 23.92 -10.32 -7.98
N ILE A 186 23.51 -9.56 -8.97
CA ILE A 186 22.45 -9.98 -9.87
C ILE A 186 23.07 -10.92 -10.89
N GLN A 187 22.75 -12.21 -10.82
CA GLN A 187 23.12 -13.13 -11.88
C GLN A 187 22.35 -12.76 -13.16
N GLU A 188 23.06 -12.15 -14.10
CA GLU A 188 22.50 -11.61 -15.36
C GLU A 188 22.17 -12.68 -16.40
N ASP A 189 21.85 -13.89 -16.03
CA ASP A 189 21.48 -14.90 -17.02
C ASP A 189 20.00 -14.80 -17.40
N PHE A 190 19.62 -13.64 -17.94
CA PHE A 190 18.27 -13.39 -18.46
C PHE A 190 17.83 -14.40 -19.53
N ALA A 191 18.79 -15.06 -20.20
CA ALA A 191 18.47 -16.06 -21.20
C ALA A 191 17.81 -17.31 -20.60
N LYS A 192 18.11 -17.62 -19.34
CA LYS A 192 17.55 -18.77 -18.63
C LYS A 192 16.24 -18.48 -17.91
N ARG A 193 15.81 -17.20 -17.83
CA ARG A 193 14.57 -16.84 -17.17
C ARG A 193 13.38 -17.09 -18.08
N GLU A 194 12.30 -17.63 -17.52
CA GLU A 194 11.11 -17.98 -18.25
C GLU A 194 9.84 -17.53 -17.51
N GLY A 195 8.83 -17.16 -18.28
CA GLY A 195 7.50 -16.84 -17.75
C GLY A 195 7.32 -15.40 -17.30
N LEU A 196 6.08 -15.13 -16.94
CA LEU A 196 5.59 -13.85 -16.44
C LEU A 196 5.19 -13.99 -14.98
N LEU A 197 5.41 -12.96 -14.18
CA LEU A 197 5.05 -12.95 -12.76
C LEU A 197 4.15 -11.76 -12.44
N PHE A 198 3.05 -11.99 -11.74
CA PHE A 198 2.26 -10.97 -11.06
C PHE A 198 2.30 -11.21 -9.55
N VAL A 199 2.54 -10.13 -8.78
CA VAL A 199 2.53 -10.18 -7.30
C VAL A 199 1.56 -9.14 -6.76
N GLY A 200 0.62 -9.56 -5.89
CA GLY A 200 -0.28 -8.61 -5.23
C GLY A 200 -1.43 -9.25 -4.47
N GLY A 201 -1.76 -8.74 -3.28
CA GLY A 201 -2.90 -9.22 -2.48
C GLY A 201 -4.24 -8.90 -3.15
N PHE A 202 -5.15 -9.88 -3.22
CA PHE A 202 -6.42 -9.78 -3.94
C PHE A 202 -7.58 -9.21 -3.11
N ALA A 203 -7.34 -8.91 -1.84
CA ALA A 203 -8.23 -8.04 -1.08
C ALA A 203 -8.27 -6.59 -1.62
N HIS A 204 -7.28 -6.22 -2.44
CA HIS A 204 -7.22 -4.92 -3.11
C HIS A 204 -7.81 -5.03 -4.52
N PRO A 205 -9.00 -4.44 -4.79
CA PRO A 205 -9.74 -4.62 -6.04
C PRO A 205 -8.92 -4.36 -7.33
N PRO A 206 -8.04 -3.34 -7.42
CA PRO A 206 -7.22 -3.13 -8.59
C PRO A 206 -6.32 -4.32 -8.96
N ASN A 207 -5.91 -5.14 -7.98
CA ASN A 207 -5.09 -6.32 -8.25
C ASN A 207 -5.90 -7.45 -8.87
N ALA A 208 -7.12 -7.68 -8.37
CA ALA A 208 -8.03 -8.68 -8.93
C ALA A 208 -8.41 -8.32 -10.37
N ASP A 209 -8.84 -7.08 -10.58
CA ASP A 209 -9.15 -6.55 -11.91
C ASP A 209 -7.98 -6.71 -12.89
N ALA A 210 -6.78 -6.36 -12.46
CA ALA A 210 -5.58 -6.45 -13.30
C ALA A 210 -5.28 -7.87 -13.78
N VAL A 211 -5.36 -8.86 -12.86
CA VAL A 211 -5.08 -10.26 -13.20
C VAL A 211 -6.16 -10.81 -14.11
N LEU A 212 -7.44 -10.55 -13.81
CA LEU A 212 -8.57 -11.01 -14.62
C LEU A 212 -8.50 -10.44 -16.03
N TRP A 213 -8.25 -9.13 -16.14
CA TRP A 213 -8.11 -8.47 -17.44
C TRP A 213 -6.91 -9.00 -18.23
N PHE A 214 -5.74 -9.08 -17.59
CA PHE A 214 -4.53 -9.55 -18.26
C PHE A 214 -4.66 -11.00 -18.74
N ALA A 215 -5.21 -11.88 -17.92
CA ALA A 215 -5.39 -13.28 -18.23
C ALA A 215 -6.40 -13.51 -19.38
N LYS A 216 -7.48 -12.70 -19.45
CA LYS A 216 -8.53 -12.83 -20.45
C LYS A 216 -8.22 -12.11 -21.76
N GLU A 217 -7.62 -10.91 -21.67
CA GLU A 217 -7.51 -10.00 -22.82
C GLU A 217 -6.09 -9.89 -23.40
N ILE A 218 -5.05 -10.19 -22.64
CA ILE A 218 -3.65 -9.97 -23.06
C ILE A 218 -2.88 -11.29 -23.18
N PHE A 219 -2.95 -12.12 -22.15
CA PHE A 219 -2.14 -13.34 -22.09
C PHE A 219 -2.40 -14.33 -23.24
N PRO A 220 -3.61 -14.49 -23.79
CA PRO A 220 -3.85 -15.34 -24.95
C PRO A 220 -3.01 -14.93 -26.18
N TYR A 221 -2.91 -13.62 -26.47
CA TYR A 221 -2.09 -13.14 -27.59
C TYR A 221 -0.59 -13.38 -27.38
N ILE A 222 -0.13 -13.33 -26.12
CA ILE A 222 1.27 -13.67 -25.81
C ILE A 222 1.50 -15.15 -26.08
N ARG A 223 0.56 -16.01 -25.71
CA ARG A 223 0.66 -17.45 -25.93
C ARG A 223 0.58 -17.88 -27.40
N GLU A 224 -0.08 -17.12 -28.24
CA GLU A 224 -0.04 -17.36 -29.68
C GLU A 224 1.38 -17.31 -30.24
N GLN A 225 2.22 -16.42 -29.69
CA GLN A 225 3.61 -16.25 -30.10
C GLN A 225 4.59 -17.13 -29.29
N LEU A 226 4.24 -17.42 -28.05
CA LEU A 226 5.05 -18.16 -27.08
C LEU A 226 4.19 -19.24 -26.40
N PRO A 227 3.90 -20.38 -27.05
CA PRO A 227 2.94 -21.38 -26.58
C PRO A 227 3.24 -21.97 -25.20
N ASP A 228 4.52 -22.06 -24.84
CA ASP A 228 4.99 -22.68 -23.59
C ASP A 228 5.12 -21.68 -22.43
N ILE A 229 4.88 -20.38 -22.69
CA ILE A 229 5.05 -19.35 -21.64
C ILE A 229 4.06 -19.58 -20.50
N LYS A 230 4.55 -19.39 -19.29
CA LYS A 230 3.75 -19.50 -18.06
C LYS A 230 3.50 -18.12 -17.45
N PHE A 231 2.32 -17.95 -16.86
CA PHE A 231 1.96 -16.77 -16.10
C PHE A 231 1.69 -17.17 -14.64
N TYR A 232 2.61 -16.79 -13.76
CA TYR A 232 2.54 -17.06 -12.33
C TYR A 232 1.81 -15.91 -11.63
N VAL A 233 0.77 -16.25 -10.86
CA VAL A 233 -0.04 -15.32 -10.09
C VAL A 233 0.15 -15.58 -8.62
N VAL A 234 0.78 -14.61 -7.92
CA VAL A 234 1.14 -14.71 -6.51
C VAL A 234 0.40 -13.65 -5.70
N GLY A 235 -0.16 -14.06 -4.57
CA GLY A 235 -0.78 -13.13 -3.62
C GLY A 235 -1.75 -13.77 -2.65
N SER A 236 -2.01 -13.07 -1.56
CA SER A 236 -2.96 -13.49 -0.54
C SER A 236 -4.42 -13.25 -0.98
N LYS A 237 -5.37 -13.94 -0.33
CA LYS A 237 -6.82 -13.76 -0.50
C LYS A 237 -7.29 -13.94 -1.95
N VAL A 238 -6.80 -14.98 -2.61
CA VAL A 238 -7.20 -15.35 -3.98
C VAL A 238 -8.70 -15.67 -4.02
N THR A 239 -9.43 -14.99 -4.90
CA THR A 239 -10.86 -15.20 -5.10
C THR A 239 -11.11 -16.43 -5.98
N ASP A 240 -12.33 -16.98 -5.92
CA ASP A 240 -12.68 -18.14 -6.74
C ASP A 240 -12.66 -17.82 -8.24
N GLU A 241 -12.97 -16.57 -8.63
CA GLU A 241 -12.87 -16.11 -10.02
C GLU A 241 -11.41 -16.14 -10.52
N ILE A 242 -10.45 -15.75 -9.66
CA ILE A 242 -9.01 -15.85 -10.02
C ILE A 242 -8.54 -17.28 -10.05
N LYS A 243 -8.97 -18.15 -9.12
CA LYS A 243 -8.65 -19.58 -9.15
C LYS A 243 -9.14 -20.24 -10.43
N ALA A 244 -10.32 -19.85 -10.90
CA ALA A 244 -10.91 -20.39 -12.13
C ALA A 244 -10.14 -20.04 -13.42
N LEU A 245 -9.18 -19.11 -13.35
CA LEU A 245 -8.29 -18.81 -14.48
C LEU A 245 -7.30 -19.94 -14.78
N GLU A 246 -6.92 -20.72 -13.76
CA GLU A 246 -6.02 -21.86 -13.95
C GLU A 246 -6.80 -23.03 -14.55
N GLN A 247 -6.46 -23.40 -15.78
CA GLN A 247 -7.06 -24.51 -16.51
C GLN A 247 -5.97 -25.37 -17.17
N PRO A 248 -6.22 -26.67 -17.37
CA PRO A 248 -5.25 -27.54 -18.01
C PRO A 248 -4.75 -26.97 -19.35
N GLY A 249 -3.46 -26.85 -19.48
CA GLY A 249 -2.81 -26.43 -20.72
C GLY A 249 -2.86 -24.94 -21.06
N ASN A 250 -3.50 -24.07 -20.26
CA ASN A 250 -3.59 -22.65 -20.57
C ASN A 250 -2.39 -21.79 -20.11
N GLY A 251 -1.42 -22.41 -19.38
CA GLY A 251 -0.19 -21.74 -18.95
C GLY A 251 -0.34 -20.77 -17.78
N ILE A 252 -1.53 -20.63 -17.19
CA ILE A 252 -1.75 -19.82 -16.00
C ILE A 252 -1.56 -20.70 -14.76
N ILE A 253 -0.82 -20.21 -13.77
CA ILE A 253 -0.50 -20.92 -12.52
C ILE A 253 -0.82 -20.01 -11.34
N ILE A 254 -1.81 -20.37 -10.55
CA ILE A 254 -2.26 -19.62 -9.38
C ILE A 254 -1.53 -20.17 -8.14
N LYS A 255 -0.45 -19.50 -7.75
CA LYS A 255 0.37 -19.89 -6.59
C LYS A 255 -0.29 -19.53 -5.24
N GLY A 256 -1.15 -18.51 -5.22
CA GLY A 256 -1.66 -17.99 -3.96
C GLY A 256 -0.58 -17.29 -3.13
N PHE A 257 -0.72 -17.35 -1.80
CA PHE A 257 0.31 -16.84 -0.89
C PHE A 257 1.49 -17.82 -0.86
N VAL A 258 2.71 -17.28 -1.02
CA VAL A 258 3.96 -18.03 -0.99
C VAL A 258 4.90 -17.49 0.09
N SER A 259 5.89 -18.28 0.49
CA SER A 259 6.96 -17.82 1.40
C SER A 259 7.84 -16.75 0.73
N GLU A 260 8.58 -15.98 1.54
CA GLU A 260 9.54 -15.01 1.01
C GLU A 260 10.62 -15.67 0.14
N GLU A 261 11.06 -16.88 0.52
CA GLU A 261 12.02 -17.66 -0.25
C GLU A 261 11.45 -18.07 -1.62
N GLU A 262 10.21 -18.59 -1.66
CA GLU A 262 9.56 -18.95 -2.93
C GLU A 262 9.31 -17.72 -3.79
N LEU A 263 8.92 -16.59 -3.19
CA LEU A 263 8.76 -15.32 -3.91
C LEU A 263 10.08 -14.84 -4.50
N ALA A 264 11.18 -14.90 -3.76
CA ALA A 264 12.51 -14.56 -4.25
C ALA A 264 12.94 -15.47 -5.41
N ASN A 265 12.65 -16.78 -5.33
CA ASN A 265 12.92 -17.73 -6.40
C ASN A 265 12.08 -17.43 -7.66
N LEU A 266 10.82 -17.04 -7.52
CA LEU A 266 9.98 -16.62 -8.63
C LEU A 266 10.50 -15.33 -9.26
N TYR A 267 10.92 -14.36 -8.47
CA TYR A 267 11.60 -13.16 -8.98
C TYR A 267 12.89 -13.52 -9.71
N ALA A 268 13.66 -14.49 -9.27
CA ALA A 268 14.91 -14.90 -9.92
C ALA A 268 14.67 -15.69 -11.21
N SER A 269 13.60 -16.47 -11.30
CA SER A 269 13.32 -17.36 -12.43
C SER A 269 12.44 -16.76 -13.51
N CYS A 270 11.51 -15.86 -13.16
CA CYS A 270 10.63 -15.24 -14.15
C CYS A 270 11.36 -14.18 -14.98
N LYS A 271 10.97 -14.06 -16.25
CA LYS A 271 11.59 -13.15 -17.22
C LYS A 271 11.07 -11.73 -17.12
N VAL A 272 9.77 -11.59 -16.81
CA VAL A 272 9.10 -10.29 -16.74
C VAL A 272 8.12 -10.28 -15.56
N VAL A 273 8.13 -9.22 -14.78
CA VAL A 273 7.06 -8.90 -13.83
C VAL A 273 6.04 -8.01 -14.53
N VAL A 274 4.78 -8.44 -14.56
CA VAL A 274 3.68 -7.70 -15.18
C VAL A 274 2.88 -6.96 -14.12
N VAL A 275 2.56 -5.70 -14.39
CA VAL A 275 1.78 -4.84 -13.49
C VAL A 275 0.64 -4.18 -14.29
N PRO A 276 -0.35 -4.96 -14.75
CA PRO A 276 -1.35 -4.52 -15.71
C PRO A 276 -2.53 -3.81 -15.03
N LEU A 277 -2.25 -2.93 -14.07
CA LEU A 277 -3.26 -2.19 -13.33
C LEU A 277 -3.98 -1.19 -14.23
N ARG A 278 -5.29 -1.33 -14.39
CA ARG A 278 -6.11 -0.41 -15.17
C ARG A 278 -6.48 0.86 -14.40
N TYR A 279 -6.54 0.76 -13.08
CA TYR A 279 -6.80 1.88 -12.16
C TYR A 279 -6.02 1.73 -10.85
N GLY A 280 -6.03 2.78 -10.03
CA GLY A 280 -5.36 2.84 -8.73
C GLY A 280 -4.68 4.19 -8.50
N ALA A 281 -4.29 4.44 -7.25
CA ALA A 281 -3.50 5.59 -6.82
C ALA A 281 -2.20 5.10 -6.14
N GLY A 282 -1.35 6.02 -5.71
CA GLY A 282 -0.09 5.72 -5.04
C GLY A 282 1.01 5.16 -5.93
N VAL A 283 2.17 4.91 -5.31
CA VAL A 283 3.29 4.22 -5.95
C VAL A 283 2.98 2.73 -6.05
N LYS A 284 3.24 2.18 -7.20
CA LYS A 284 3.03 0.74 -7.45
C LYS A 284 4.18 -0.06 -6.85
N GLY A 285 4.05 -0.49 -5.59
CA GLY A 285 5.06 -1.22 -4.85
C GLY A 285 5.64 -2.40 -5.61
N LYS A 286 4.80 -3.14 -6.32
CA LYS A 286 5.22 -4.27 -7.14
C LYS A 286 6.18 -3.89 -8.29
N VAL A 287 6.11 -2.65 -8.82
CA VAL A 287 7.09 -2.13 -9.78
C VAL A 287 8.41 -1.87 -9.10
N VAL A 288 8.39 -1.23 -7.92
CA VAL A 288 9.59 -0.94 -7.14
C VAL A 288 10.26 -2.25 -6.70
N GLU A 289 9.47 -3.21 -6.27
CA GLU A 289 9.95 -4.53 -5.84
C GLU A 289 10.53 -5.35 -7.01
N ALA A 290 9.91 -5.26 -8.20
CA ALA A 290 10.46 -5.84 -9.41
C ALA A 290 11.81 -5.21 -9.80
N ILE A 291 11.93 -3.89 -9.73
CA ILE A 291 13.19 -3.17 -9.99
C ILE A 291 14.26 -3.57 -8.95
N TYR A 292 13.86 -3.63 -7.67
CA TYR A 292 14.76 -4.06 -6.59
C TYR A 292 15.32 -5.46 -6.83
N ASN A 293 14.50 -6.40 -7.33
CA ASN A 293 14.93 -7.75 -7.69
C ASN A 293 15.55 -7.83 -9.10
N ALA A 294 15.94 -6.70 -9.69
CA ALA A 294 16.56 -6.58 -11.02
C ALA A 294 15.74 -7.16 -12.17
N HIS A 295 14.43 -6.97 -12.13
CA HIS A 295 13.53 -7.36 -13.20
C HIS A 295 13.18 -6.20 -14.14
N ARG A 296 12.97 -6.54 -15.42
CA ARG A 296 12.23 -5.66 -16.31
C ARG A 296 10.75 -5.70 -15.89
N SER A 297 10.28 -4.64 -15.22
CA SER A 297 8.84 -4.45 -15.03
C SER A 297 8.24 -3.81 -16.28
N LEU A 298 7.10 -4.34 -16.75
CA LEU A 298 6.26 -3.61 -17.68
C LEU A 298 5.31 -2.74 -16.84
N PRO A 299 5.46 -1.41 -16.89
CA PRO A 299 4.51 -0.51 -16.21
C PRO A 299 3.11 -0.65 -16.81
N PRO A 300 2.05 -0.25 -16.12
CA PRO A 300 0.72 -0.20 -16.69
C PRO A 300 0.77 0.63 -17.97
N ALA A 301 0.23 0.07 -19.05
CA ALA A 301 0.09 0.82 -20.28
C ALA A 301 -0.79 2.06 -20.00
N PRO A 302 -0.45 3.24 -20.54
CA PRO A 302 -1.38 4.37 -20.52
C PRO A 302 -2.67 3.91 -21.19
N VAL A 303 -3.80 4.04 -20.48
CA VAL A 303 -5.12 3.69 -21.03
C VAL A 303 -5.27 4.46 -22.35
N PRO A 304 -5.41 3.78 -23.50
CA PRO A 304 -5.55 4.47 -24.78
C PRO A 304 -6.74 5.44 -24.70
N LYS A 305 -6.59 6.66 -25.25
CA LYS A 305 -7.67 7.66 -25.31
C LYS A 305 -8.96 7.15 -25.96
N ALA A 306 -8.89 6.04 -26.70
CA ALA A 306 -10.02 5.39 -27.36
C ALA A 306 -11.03 4.72 -26.40
N TYR A 307 -10.66 4.46 -25.14
CA TYR A 307 -11.56 3.94 -24.11
C TYR A 307 -12.15 5.03 -23.19
N ARG A 308 -11.99 6.31 -23.57
CA ARG A 308 -12.66 7.45 -22.93
C ARG A 308 -13.99 7.74 -23.61
N ARG A 309 -14.88 6.75 -23.69
CA ARG A 309 -16.29 7.00 -24.06
C ARG A 309 -17.20 6.57 -22.93
#